data_ce6d6e1d6a53ebaa9be295c8c6bdb7d9
#
_entry.id   ce6d6e1d6a53ebaa9be295c8c6bdb7d9
#
_cell.length_a   1.000
_cell.length_b   1.000
_cell.length_c   1.000
_cell.angle_alpha   90.00
_cell.angle_beta   90.00
_cell.angle_gamma   90.00
#
_symmetry.space_group_name_H-M   'P 1'
#
loop_
_entity.id
_entity.type
_entity.pdbx_description
1 polymer ?
#
loop_
_entity_poly.entity_id
_entity_poly.type
_entity_poly.pdbx_seq_one_letter_code
_entity_poly.pdbx_strand_id
1 'polypeptide(L)'
;MQLPGFRKGHVPTGIIKKKYGPSILADEIDKLLNKSIYDHITGNSLNILGNPLPIDETKTKIDWNNPSDFEFNYELGLAPEIVLDLPGRLKYTRYQPKVNEALIDKQMDDFARRYGKLVSVEKAGERDMIMANFKELDEDGNIVQEGFNQSSTVSLEFIEDKKSKKKLLGCKPQDDFQFDPKKISRGEADMAAMLGIDKERAQNYRNDVFMTVNEVKTLEPSNIDVVLFDKIYGPGEAKTIEEFRSKVEQDLNKMFNVDIDRLLKNEISKTLIKKLRIKLPDEFLKKWILSSNKEAKKEDIDKDYVRYAEGLKWQLIENLIIKNQNLKVDGEELLKFTMDLMGNQYVQYGMMIPSEEELKKTAQKVLSNNDEARKINDMIYDKKVMEYLKVTLKINDKFIAHEDFTKKVAELNQ
;
A
#
# COMPACT_ATOMS: atom_id res chain seq x y z
N MET A 1 -26.46 22.39 38.25
CA MET A 1 -25.62 21.33 38.82
C MET A 1 -26.40 20.60 39.91
N GLN A 2 -26.27 19.29 40.03
CA GLN A 2 -26.92 18.47 41.04
C GLN A 2 -25.84 17.69 41.80
N LEU A 3 -25.80 17.86 43.12
CA LEU A 3 -24.85 17.13 43.96
C LEU A 3 -25.67 16.30 44.99
N PRO A 4 -25.25 15.05 45.28
CA PRO A 4 -25.91 14.26 46.32
C PRO A 4 -25.93 15.02 47.65
N GLY A 5 -27.07 15.08 48.31
CA GLY A 5 -27.27 15.83 49.56
C GLY A 5 -27.75 17.29 49.41
N PHE A 6 -27.85 17.82 48.18
CA PHE A 6 -28.35 19.19 47.95
C PHE A 6 -29.49 19.20 46.92
N ARG A 7 -30.46 20.08 47.14
CA ARG A 7 -31.53 20.34 46.17
C ARG A 7 -30.94 21.01 44.94
N LYS A 8 -31.45 20.64 43.74
CA LYS A 8 -31.02 21.20 42.45
C LYS A 8 -31.04 22.74 42.46
N GLY A 9 -29.89 23.37 42.18
CA GLY A 9 -29.73 24.82 42.19
C GLY A 9 -29.39 25.45 43.57
N HIS A 10 -29.36 24.68 44.67
CA HIS A 10 -29.09 25.19 46.04
C HIS A 10 -27.77 24.65 46.63
N VAL A 11 -26.81 24.32 45.82
CA VAL A 11 -25.47 23.93 46.31
C VAL A 11 -24.66 25.17 46.64
N PRO A 12 -24.11 25.31 47.87
CA PRO A 12 -23.29 26.46 48.26
C PRO A 12 -22.08 26.62 47.32
N THR A 13 -21.81 27.84 46.87
CA THR A 13 -20.72 28.16 45.94
C THR A 13 -19.34 27.70 46.43
N GLY A 14 -19.10 27.73 47.76
CA GLY A 14 -17.86 27.23 48.36
C GLY A 14 -17.61 25.73 48.13
N ILE A 15 -18.69 24.92 48.17
CA ILE A 15 -18.58 23.47 47.88
C ILE A 15 -18.32 23.22 46.40
N ILE A 16 -18.99 23.99 45.53
CA ILE A 16 -18.77 23.93 44.08
C ILE A 16 -17.31 24.32 43.75
N LYS A 17 -16.84 25.44 44.32
CA LYS A 17 -15.47 25.92 44.11
C LYS A 17 -14.43 24.92 44.59
N LYS A 18 -14.64 24.31 45.76
CA LYS A 18 -13.70 23.30 46.30
C LYS A 18 -13.68 22.01 45.50
N LYS A 19 -14.83 21.56 44.96
CA LYS A 19 -14.96 20.26 44.30
C LYS A 19 -14.63 20.33 42.79
N TYR A 20 -15.00 21.41 42.12
CA TYR A 20 -14.90 21.55 40.66
C TYR A 20 -14.03 22.73 40.24
N GLY A 21 -13.66 23.62 41.16
CA GLY A 21 -12.81 24.77 40.85
C GLY A 21 -11.51 24.45 40.15
N PRO A 22 -10.71 23.49 40.64
CA PRO A 22 -9.48 23.12 40.00
C PRO A 22 -9.68 22.59 38.55
N SER A 23 -10.69 21.76 38.31
CA SER A 23 -10.99 21.24 37.00
C SER A 23 -11.46 22.31 36.02
N ILE A 24 -12.37 23.19 36.46
CA ILE A 24 -12.85 24.31 35.65
C ILE A 24 -11.71 25.28 35.32
N LEU A 25 -10.85 25.57 36.32
CA LEU A 25 -9.69 26.43 36.10
C LEU A 25 -8.71 25.83 35.10
N ALA A 26 -8.44 24.53 35.20
CA ALA A 26 -7.60 23.82 34.20
C ALA A 26 -8.20 23.92 32.81
N ASP A 27 -9.49 23.63 32.64
CA ASP A 27 -10.18 23.72 31.36
C ASP A 27 -10.15 25.13 30.75
N GLU A 28 -10.29 26.16 31.56
CA GLU A 28 -10.23 27.55 31.08
C GLU A 28 -8.81 28.01 30.77
N ILE A 29 -7.82 27.54 31.54
CA ILE A 29 -6.38 27.76 31.19
C ILE A 29 -6.07 27.12 29.88
N ASP A 30 -6.45 25.85 29.65
CA ASP A 30 -6.20 25.15 28.40
C ASP A 30 -6.82 25.85 27.17
N LYS A 31 -8.06 26.34 27.33
CA LYS A 31 -8.72 27.14 26.28
C LYS A 31 -7.98 28.44 25.99
N LEU A 32 -7.58 29.16 27.07
CA LEU A 32 -6.84 30.41 26.92
C LEU A 32 -5.46 30.20 26.25
N LEU A 33 -4.73 29.15 26.66
CA LEU A 33 -3.44 28.79 26.06
C LEU A 33 -3.59 28.45 24.59
N ASN A 34 -4.52 27.55 24.26
CA ASN A 34 -4.76 27.18 22.87
C ASN A 34 -5.11 28.39 22.00
N LYS A 35 -5.99 29.27 22.52
CA LYS A 35 -6.33 30.52 21.82
C LYS A 35 -5.12 31.44 21.65
N SER A 36 -4.35 31.67 22.71
CA SER A 36 -3.19 32.56 22.67
C SER A 36 -2.10 32.05 21.71
N ILE A 37 -1.85 30.74 21.72
CA ILE A 37 -0.90 30.11 20.78
C ILE A 37 -1.41 30.26 19.34
N TYR A 38 -2.68 29.96 19.10
CA TYR A 38 -3.29 30.11 17.78
C TYR A 38 -3.23 31.56 17.28
N ASP A 39 -3.60 32.51 18.12
CA ASP A 39 -3.58 33.95 17.77
C ASP A 39 -2.14 34.43 17.50
N HIS A 40 -1.15 33.93 18.25
CA HIS A 40 0.25 34.24 18.03
C HIS A 40 0.76 33.70 16.67
N ILE A 41 0.46 32.44 16.36
CA ILE A 41 0.85 31.78 15.09
C ILE A 41 0.21 32.49 13.91
N THR A 42 -1.10 32.73 13.96
CA THR A 42 -1.85 33.36 12.87
C THR A 42 -1.53 34.85 12.71
N GLY A 43 -1.45 35.58 13.82
CA GLY A 43 -1.13 37.01 13.82
C GLY A 43 0.26 37.33 13.29
N ASN A 44 1.22 36.43 13.48
CA ASN A 44 2.58 36.56 12.96
C ASN A 44 2.78 35.79 11.66
N SER A 45 1.73 35.18 11.09
CA SER A 45 1.81 34.39 9.84
C SER A 45 2.90 33.31 9.90
N LEU A 46 3.10 32.68 11.05
CA LEU A 46 4.12 31.64 11.24
C LEU A 46 3.69 30.35 10.56
N ASN A 47 4.54 29.83 9.69
CA ASN A 47 4.40 28.48 9.15
C ASN A 47 5.07 27.50 10.11
N ILE A 48 4.28 26.65 10.78
CA ILE A 48 4.80 25.67 11.73
C ILE A 48 4.76 24.26 11.18
N LEU A 49 5.69 23.44 11.65
CA LEU A 49 5.77 21.99 11.40
C LEU A 49 5.41 21.26 12.68
N GLY A 50 4.35 20.43 12.64
CA GLY A 50 3.82 19.77 13.82
C GLY A 50 3.04 20.73 14.74
N ASN A 51 2.64 20.23 15.91
CA ASN A 51 1.94 21.02 16.91
C ASN A 51 2.93 21.65 17.91
N PRO A 52 2.59 22.80 18.51
CA PRO A 52 3.37 23.37 19.61
C PRO A 52 3.60 22.35 20.72
N LEU A 53 4.83 22.23 21.20
CA LEU A 53 5.16 21.33 22.31
C LEU A 53 5.36 22.12 23.60
N PRO A 54 4.71 21.74 24.71
CA PRO A 54 4.97 22.36 26.01
C PRO A 54 6.41 22.01 26.45
N ILE A 55 7.10 23.02 26.98
CA ILE A 55 8.43 22.83 27.58
C ILE A 55 8.23 22.51 29.05
N ASP A 56 8.65 21.30 29.46
CA ASP A 56 8.44 20.77 30.82
C ASP A 56 9.23 21.49 31.96
N GLU A 57 9.96 22.57 31.63
CA GLU A 57 10.77 23.29 32.63
C GLU A 57 9.94 24.06 33.66
N THR A 58 8.67 24.29 33.42
CA THR A 58 7.76 24.86 34.39
C THR A 58 7.17 23.79 35.30
N LYS A 59 7.98 23.18 36.13
CA LYS A 59 7.53 22.52 37.38
C LYS A 59 7.04 23.57 38.40
N THR A 60 6.40 24.60 37.95
CA THR A 60 5.59 25.48 38.82
C THR A 60 4.48 24.59 39.30
N LYS A 61 4.56 24.14 40.54
CA LYS A 61 3.44 23.44 41.22
C LYS A 61 2.27 24.40 41.18
N ILE A 62 1.39 24.19 40.20
CA ILE A 62 0.15 24.99 40.11
C ILE A 62 -0.65 24.75 41.38
N ASP A 63 -0.75 25.79 42.21
CA ASP A 63 -1.69 25.74 43.34
C ASP A 63 -3.11 26.06 42.83
N TRP A 64 -3.82 25.00 42.46
CA TRP A 64 -5.19 25.10 41.95
C TRP A 64 -6.19 25.72 42.95
N ASN A 65 -5.84 25.80 44.24
CA ASN A 65 -6.67 26.38 45.26
C ASN A 65 -6.43 27.89 45.42
N ASN A 66 -5.19 28.34 45.16
CA ASN A 66 -4.81 29.75 45.21
C ASN A 66 -4.14 30.14 43.89
N PRO A 67 -4.94 30.39 42.82
CA PRO A 67 -4.40 30.74 41.53
C PRO A 67 -3.61 32.06 41.60
N SER A 68 -2.39 32.04 41.09
CA SER A 68 -1.53 33.20 40.88
C SER A 68 -1.25 33.34 39.37
N ASP A 69 -0.30 34.17 38.98
CA ASP A 69 0.15 34.26 37.63
C ASP A 69 0.87 32.95 37.24
N PHE A 70 0.51 32.39 36.09
CA PHE A 70 1.11 31.19 35.51
C PHE A 70 1.87 31.56 34.27
N GLU A 71 3.05 30.96 34.09
CA GLU A 71 3.86 31.04 32.87
C GLU A 71 3.91 29.68 32.21
N PHE A 72 3.64 29.63 30.91
CA PHE A 72 3.73 28.42 30.08
C PHE A 72 4.61 28.67 28.88
N ASN A 73 5.59 27.80 28.69
CA ASN A 73 6.54 27.90 27.58
C ASN A 73 6.26 26.80 26.55
N TYR A 74 6.28 27.18 25.28
CA TYR A 74 6.06 26.26 24.17
C TYR A 74 7.19 26.35 23.15
N GLU A 75 7.64 25.21 22.66
CA GLU A 75 8.56 25.09 21.53
C GLU A 75 7.77 24.98 20.23
N LEU A 76 8.13 25.79 19.22
CA LEU A 76 7.52 25.77 17.90
C LEU A 76 8.56 25.35 16.86
N GLY A 77 8.21 24.35 16.03
CA GLY A 77 9.01 24.01 14.85
C GLY A 77 8.64 24.91 13.68
N LEU A 78 9.48 25.85 13.31
CA LEU A 78 9.21 26.72 12.17
C LEU A 78 9.56 26.04 10.85
N ALA A 79 8.66 26.14 9.86
CA ALA A 79 8.95 25.73 8.50
C ALA A 79 10.02 26.64 7.89
N PRO A 80 11.01 26.08 7.20
CA PRO A 80 12.04 26.88 6.54
C PRO A 80 11.46 27.70 5.38
N GLU A 81 12.01 28.87 5.16
CA GLU A 81 11.74 29.62 3.94
C GLU A 81 12.44 28.96 2.76
N ILE A 82 11.67 28.56 1.76
CA ILE A 82 12.16 27.88 0.55
C ILE A 82 11.95 28.81 -0.65
N VAL A 83 13.04 29.17 -1.31
CA VAL A 83 12.99 29.85 -2.61
C VAL A 83 13.08 28.77 -3.68
N LEU A 84 11.95 28.51 -4.34
CA LEU A 84 11.88 27.50 -5.40
C LEU A 84 12.36 28.12 -6.72
N ASP A 85 13.63 27.95 -7.01
CA ASP A 85 14.19 28.18 -8.34
C ASP A 85 14.29 26.83 -9.04
N LEU A 86 13.38 26.60 -9.99
CA LEU A 86 13.38 25.38 -10.83
C LEU A 86 14.37 25.60 -11.98
N PRO A 87 15.59 25.08 -11.88
CA PRO A 87 16.60 25.42 -12.87
C PRO A 87 16.38 24.66 -14.17
N GLY A 88 16.12 25.37 -15.23
CA GLY A 88 16.08 24.83 -16.59
C GLY A 88 17.40 24.20 -17.09
N ARG A 89 18.47 24.22 -16.26
CA ARG A 89 19.77 23.62 -16.57
C ARG A 89 19.92 22.17 -16.04
N LEU A 90 19.12 21.74 -15.05
CA LEU A 90 19.17 20.38 -14.55
C LEU A 90 18.48 19.44 -15.53
N LYS A 91 19.14 18.34 -15.83
CA LYS A 91 18.59 17.28 -16.67
C LYS A 91 18.14 16.15 -15.76
N TYR A 92 16.90 15.75 -15.91
CA TYR A 92 16.32 14.60 -15.20
C TYR A 92 16.19 13.43 -16.15
N THR A 93 16.41 12.22 -15.66
CA THR A 93 16.35 11.02 -16.48
C THR A 93 15.02 10.31 -16.25
N ARG A 94 14.23 10.16 -17.30
CA ARG A 94 13.05 9.31 -17.29
C ARG A 94 13.43 7.96 -17.85
N TYR A 95 13.56 6.94 -16.97
CA TYR A 95 13.83 5.58 -17.37
C TYR A 95 12.60 4.96 -17.99
N GLN A 96 12.76 4.41 -19.20
CA GLN A 96 11.70 3.70 -19.91
C GLN A 96 12.16 2.27 -20.20
N PRO A 97 11.36 1.24 -19.86
CA PRO A 97 11.69 -0.11 -20.25
C PRO A 97 11.53 -0.25 -21.77
N LYS A 98 12.44 -0.99 -22.39
CA LYS A 98 12.25 -1.39 -23.79
C LYS A 98 11.24 -2.55 -23.81
N VAL A 99 10.07 -2.29 -24.38
CA VAL A 99 9.13 -3.35 -24.72
C VAL A 99 9.68 -4.00 -25.99
N ASN A 100 10.22 -5.20 -25.86
CA ASN A 100 10.77 -5.98 -26.98
C ASN A 100 9.82 -7.13 -27.35
N GLU A 101 10.04 -7.72 -28.51
CA GLU A 101 9.23 -8.83 -29.04
C GLU A 101 9.11 -9.98 -28.01
N ALA A 102 10.20 -10.33 -27.34
CA ALA A 102 10.19 -11.41 -26.35
C ALA A 102 9.25 -11.13 -25.16
N LEU A 103 9.12 -9.86 -24.73
CA LEU A 103 8.21 -9.48 -23.67
C LEU A 103 6.75 -9.53 -24.15
N ILE A 104 6.49 -9.10 -25.39
CA ILE A 104 5.18 -9.19 -26.02
C ILE A 104 4.78 -10.68 -26.17
N ASP A 105 5.67 -11.51 -26.71
CA ASP A 105 5.43 -12.94 -26.86
C ASP A 105 5.11 -13.61 -25.53
N LYS A 106 5.91 -13.30 -24.50
CA LYS A 106 5.67 -13.81 -23.16
C LYS A 106 4.27 -13.40 -22.63
N GLN A 107 3.88 -12.15 -22.82
CA GLN A 107 2.56 -11.68 -22.37
C GLN A 107 1.43 -12.37 -23.16
N MET A 108 1.62 -12.59 -24.45
CA MET A 108 0.66 -13.33 -25.28
C MET A 108 0.53 -14.79 -24.83
N ASP A 109 1.67 -15.44 -24.52
CA ASP A 109 1.67 -16.80 -23.95
C ASP A 109 0.99 -16.86 -22.59
N ASP A 110 1.21 -15.85 -21.72
CA ASP A 110 0.54 -15.74 -20.43
C ASP A 110 -0.99 -15.58 -20.59
N PHE A 111 -1.45 -14.82 -21.59
CA PHE A 111 -2.86 -14.76 -21.97
C PHE A 111 -3.38 -16.11 -22.48
N ALA A 112 -2.67 -16.75 -23.42
CA ALA A 112 -3.05 -18.06 -23.93
C ALA A 112 -3.19 -19.11 -22.81
N ARG A 113 -2.27 -19.10 -21.85
CA ARG A 113 -2.34 -19.97 -20.67
C ARG A 113 -3.52 -19.62 -19.74
N ARG A 114 -3.76 -18.34 -19.46
CA ARG A 114 -4.85 -17.90 -18.57
C ARG A 114 -6.22 -18.29 -19.09
N TYR A 115 -6.42 -18.28 -20.38
CA TYR A 115 -7.66 -18.67 -21.05
C TYR A 115 -7.63 -20.10 -21.59
N GLY A 116 -6.59 -20.86 -21.25
CA GLY A 116 -6.46 -22.28 -21.57
C GLY A 116 -7.49 -23.17 -20.89
N LYS A 117 -7.49 -24.43 -21.25
CA LYS A 117 -8.36 -25.46 -20.70
C LYS A 117 -7.55 -26.51 -19.97
N LEU A 118 -8.06 -26.96 -18.84
CA LEU A 118 -7.53 -28.13 -18.15
C LEU A 118 -8.04 -29.38 -18.85
N VAL A 119 -7.14 -30.17 -19.40
CA VAL A 119 -7.43 -31.44 -20.04
C VAL A 119 -6.77 -32.59 -19.30
N SER A 120 -7.45 -33.74 -19.21
CA SER A 120 -6.89 -34.93 -18.58
C SER A 120 -5.81 -35.55 -19.43
N VAL A 121 -4.72 -35.96 -18.83
CA VAL A 121 -3.59 -36.62 -19.47
C VAL A 121 -3.24 -37.92 -18.76
N GLU A 122 -2.65 -38.88 -19.49
CA GLU A 122 -2.31 -40.19 -18.93
C GLU A 122 -1.11 -40.13 -17.96
N LYS A 123 -0.18 -39.19 -18.14
CA LYS A 123 1.05 -39.08 -17.37
C LYS A 123 1.35 -37.63 -17.04
N ALA A 124 1.86 -37.40 -15.84
CA ALA A 124 2.22 -36.07 -15.36
C ALA A 124 3.51 -35.53 -16.00
N GLY A 125 3.44 -34.36 -16.63
CA GLY A 125 4.54 -33.55 -17.09
C GLY A 125 4.97 -32.52 -16.04
N GLU A 126 6.03 -31.75 -16.34
CA GLU A 126 6.67 -30.80 -15.39
C GLU A 126 5.75 -29.66 -14.91
N ARG A 127 4.73 -29.32 -15.67
CA ARG A 127 3.81 -28.20 -15.41
C ARG A 127 2.38 -28.62 -15.16
N ASP A 128 2.16 -29.92 -14.98
CA ASP A 128 0.83 -30.48 -14.84
C ASP A 128 0.33 -30.38 -13.39
N MET A 129 -0.96 -30.51 -13.25
CA MET A 129 -1.68 -30.55 -11.99
C MET A 129 -2.10 -31.97 -11.68
N ILE A 130 -1.78 -32.44 -10.50
CA ILE A 130 -2.18 -33.73 -9.97
C ILE A 130 -3.34 -33.53 -9.03
N MET A 131 -4.52 -34.02 -9.38
CA MET A 131 -5.65 -34.16 -8.47
C MET A 131 -5.45 -35.45 -7.69
N ALA A 132 -5.31 -35.34 -6.40
CA ALA A 132 -5.01 -36.48 -5.54
C ALA A 132 -5.83 -36.47 -4.27
N ASN A 133 -5.95 -37.66 -3.69
CA ASN A 133 -6.55 -37.86 -2.39
C ASN A 133 -5.44 -38.04 -1.34
N PHE A 134 -5.48 -37.25 -0.29
CA PHE A 134 -4.53 -37.28 0.80
C PHE A 134 -5.13 -37.92 2.05
N LYS A 135 -4.43 -38.89 2.60
CA LYS A 135 -4.83 -39.55 3.85
C LYS A 135 -3.73 -39.38 4.90
N GLU A 136 -4.16 -39.27 6.14
CA GLU A 136 -3.26 -39.14 7.28
C GLU A 136 -2.54 -40.45 7.56
N LEU A 137 -1.25 -40.38 7.85
CA LEU A 137 -0.42 -41.49 8.33
C LEU A 137 -0.05 -41.29 9.79
N ASP A 138 0.05 -42.39 10.54
CA ASP A 138 0.64 -42.43 11.87
C ASP A 138 2.19 -42.42 11.79
N GLU A 139 2.86 -42.48 12.95
CA GLU A 139 4.32 -42.53 13.04
C GLU A 139 4.93 -43.81 12.43
N ASP A 140 4.16 -44.88 12.36
CA ASP A 140 4.56 -46.17 11.78
C ASP A 140 4.27 -46.26 10.27
N GLY A 141 3.66 -45.23 9.68
CA GLY A 141 3.33 -45.14 8.25
C GLY A 141 2.01 -45.86 7.87
N ASN A 142 1.16 -46.17 8.82
CA ASN A 142 -0.16 -46.76 8.55
C ASN A 142 -1.22 -45.66 8.39
N ILE A 143 -2.25 -45.91 7.57
CA ILE A 143 -3.36 -44.98 7.39
C ILE A 143 -4.20 -44.91 8.66
N VAL A 144 -4.38 -43.70 9.19
CA VAL A 144 -5.23 -43.41 10.34
C VAL A 144 -6.71 -43.48 9.92
N GLN A 145 -7.50 -44.39 10.49
CA GLN A 145 -8.89 -44.59 10.08
C GLN A 145 -9.80 -43.39 10.30
N GLU A 146 -9.58 -42.63 11.38
CA GLU A 146 -10.31 -41.39 11.70
C GLU A 146 -9.49 -40.11 11.36
N GLY A 147 -8.40 -40.25 10.61
CA GLY A 147 -7.60 -39.16 10.12
C GLY A 147 -8.23 -38.36 8.99
N PHE A 148 -7.58 -37.31 8.55
CA PHE A 148 -8.08 -36.57 7.39
C PHE A 148 -8.04 -37.44 6.13
N ASN A 149 -9.03 -37.20 5.26
CA ASN A 149 -9.13 -37.80 3.93
C ASN A 149 -9.62 -36.70 2.98
N GLN A 150 -8.69 -36.00 2.35
CA GLN A 150 -8.95 -34.76 1.61
C GLN A 150 -8.52 -34.89 0.14
N SER A 151 -9.44 -34.57 -0.76
CA SER A 151 -9.09 -34.38 -2.18
C SER A 151 -8.57 -32.96 -2.42
N SER A 152 -7.42 -32.87 -3.03
CA SER A 152 -6.79 -31.59 -3.34
C SER A 152 -5.96 -31.68 -4.63
N THR A 153 -5.46 -30.52 -5.07
CA THR A 153 -4.65 -30.41 -6.29
C THR A 153 -3.24 -29.97 -5.97
N VAL A 154 -2.26 -30.68 -6.48
CA VAL A 154 -0.85 -30.32 -6.41
C VAL A 154 -0.35 -29.95 -7.80
N SER A 155 0.23 -28.77 -7.95
CA SER A 155 0.87 -28.36 -9.22
C SER A 155 2.34 -28.69 -9.20
N LEU A 156 2.79 -29.51 -10.13
CA LEU A 156 4.21 -29.88 -10.29
C LEU A 156 5.10 -28.69 -10.59
N GLU A 157 4.58 -27.66 -11.23
CA GLU A 157 5.32 -26.43 -11.55
C GLU A 157 5.87 -25.74 -10.27
N PHE A 158 5.09 -25.79 -9.16
CA PHE A 158 5.40 -25.07 -7.94
C PHE A 158 6.08 -25.90 -6.85
N ILE A 159 6.36 -27.18 -7.11
CA ILE A 159 7.12 -28.02 -6.17
C ILE A 159 8.59 -27.62 -6.24
N GLU A 160 9.13 -27.09 -5.14
CA GLU A 160 10.54 -26.69 -5.02
C GLU A 160 11.46 -27.88 -4.74
N ASP A 161 11.00 -28.89 -3.98
CA ASP A 161 11.80 -30.08 -3.67
C ASP A 161 12.01 -30.96 -4.90
N LYS A 162 13.22 -30.92 -5.44
CA LYS A 162 13.60 -31.66 -6.66
C LYS A 162 13.37 -33.17 -6.56
N LYS A 163 13.49 -33.77 -5.35
CA LYS A 163 13.30 -35.21 -5.16
C LYS A 163 11.82 -35.56 -5.25
N SER A 164 10.97 -34.81 -4.57
CA SER A 164 9.51 -35.00 -4.60
C SER A 164 8.96 -34.74 -6.00
N LYS A 165 9.42 -33.66 -6.66
CA LYS A 165 9.06 -33.36 -8.06
C LYS A 165 9.42 -34.50 -8.99
N LYS A 166 10.63 -35.07 -8.87
CA LYS A 166 11.09 -36.20 -9.71
C LYS A 166 10.27 -37.48 -9.48
N LYS A 167 9.81 -37.73 -8.26
CA LYS A 167 8.95 -38.89 -7.96
C LYS A 167 7.57 -38.77 -8.62
N LEU A 168 7.03 -37.56 -8.69
CA LEU A 168 5.69 -37.28 -9.26
C LEU A 168 5.71 -37.12 -10.79
N LEU A 169 6.88 -36.84 -11.39
CA LEU A 169 7.01 -36.79 -12.84
C LEU A 169 6.70 -38.15 -13.46
N GLY A 170 5.76 -38.16 -14.42
CA GLY A 170 5.33 -39.35 -15.12
C GLY A 170 4.33 -40.23 -14.36
N CYS A 171 3.84 -39.79 -13.17
CA CYS A 171 2.79 -40.50 -12.47
C CYS A 171 1.47 -40.54 -13.25
N LYS A 172 0.66 -41.52 -12.96
CA LYS A 172 -0.62 -41.78 -13.61
C LYS A 172 -1.76 -41.87 -12.58
N PRO A 173 -3.01 -41.78 -13.01
CA PRO A 173 -4.13 -42.12 -12.16
C PRO A 173 -3.97 -43.48 -11.49
N GLN A 174 -4.32 -43.57 -10.19
CA GLN A 174 -4.18 -44.71 -9.28
C GLN A 174 -2.75 -44.99 -8.79
N ASP A 175 -1.77 -44.20 -9.13
CA ASP A 175 -0.45 -44.28 -8.51
C ASP A 175 -0.51 -43.79 -7.06
N ASP A 176 0.17 -44.48 -6.17
CA ASP A 176 0.26 -44.17 -4.76
C ASP A 176 1.65 -43.66 -4.37
N PHE A 177 1.68 -42.70 -3.50
CA PHE A 177 2.92 -42.09 -3.02
C PHE A 177 2.85 -41.78 -1.52
N GLN A 178 4.00 -41.70 -0.90
CA GLN A 178 4.17 -41.19 0.43
C GLN A 178 5.14 -40.02 0.40
N PHE A 179 4.72 -38.89 0.99
CA PHE A 179 5.48 -37.65 1.01
C PHE A 179 5.36 -36.94 2.36
N ASP A 180 6.42 -36.24 2.74
CA ASP A 180 6.38 -35.13 3.67
C ASP A 180 5.57 -33.98 3.00
N PRO A 181 4.40 -33.59 3.52
CA PRO A 181 3.52 -32.61 2.87
C PRO A 181 4.18 -31.23 2.72
N LYS A 182 5.17 -30.92 3.55
CA LYS A 182 5.94 -29.66 3.44
C LYS A 182 6.78 -29.56 2.17
N LYS A 183 7.15 -30.71 1.57
CA LYS A 183 7.96 -30.76 0.36
C LYS A 183 7.17 -30.61 -0.92
N ILE A 184 5.85 -30.79 -0.84
CA ILE A 184 4.95 -30.71 -1.99
C ILE A 184 3.96 -29.54 -1.90
N SER A 185 4.04 -28.74 -0.83
CA SER A 185 3.23 -27.52 -0.61
C SER A 185 4.11 -26.26 -0.58
N ARG A 186 3.48 -25.10 -0.80
CA ARG A 186 4.13 -23.77 -0.80
C ARG A 186 4.05 -23.06 0.55
N GLY A 187 4.24 -23.81 1.63
CA GLY A 187 4.18 -23.30 2.99
C GLY A 187 2.93 -23.74 3.74
N GLU A 188 2.82 -23.27 5.00
CA GLU A 188 1.84 -23.77 5.97
C GLU A 188 0.37 -23.56 5.56
N ALA A 189 0.05 -22.41 4.95
CA ALA A 189 -1.31 -22.11 4.50
C ALA A 189 -1.75 -22.99 3.34
N ASP A 190 -0.85 -23.26 2.39
CA ASP A 190 -1.08 -24.14 1.26
C ASP A 190 -1.21 -25.60 1.72
N MET A 191 -0.35 -26.02 2.65
CA MET A 191 -0.41 -27.33 3.27
C MET A 191 -1.72 -27.54 4.05
N ALA A 192 -2.16 -26.54 4.82
CA ALA A 192 -3.42 -26.59 5.55
C ALA A 192 -4.61 -26.80 4.60
N ALA A 193 -4.65 -26.04 3.50
CA ALA A 193 -5.68 -26.16 2.46
C ALA A 193 -5.60 -27.52 1.74
N MET A 194 -4.39 -28.00 1.41
CA MET A 194 -4.17 -29.26 0.74
C MET A 194 -4.66 -30.46 1.56
N LEU A 195 -4.41 -30.43 2.88
CA LEU A 195 -4.78 -31.52 3.78
C LEU A 195 -6.17 -31.35 4.41
N GLY A 196 -6.82 -30.20 4.25
CA GLY A 196 -8.12 -29.90 4.86
C GLY A 196 -8.05 -29.75 6.39
N ILE A 197 -6.94 -29.28 6.92
CA ILE A 197 -6.71 -29.07 8.36
C ILE A 197 -6.55 -27.57 8.67
N ASP A 198 -6.67 -27.19 9.94
CA ASP A 198 -6.41 -25.81 10.36
C ASP A 198 -4.91 -25.46 10.33
N LYS A 199 -4.61 -24.15 10.36
CA LYS A 199 -3.23 -23.65 10.26
C LYS A 199 -2.37 -24.10 11.45
N GLU A 200 -2.93 -24.17 12.64
CA GLU A 200 -2.20 -24.55 13.86
C GLU A 200 -1.78 -26.04 13.79
N ARG A 201 -2.70 -26.90 13.34
CA ARG A 201 -2.40 -28.32 13.08
C ARG A 201 -1.36 -28.47 11.96
N ALA A 202 -1.46 -27.68 10.89
CA ALA A 202 -0.48 -27.69 9.80
C ALA A 202 0.94 -27.31 10.26
N GLN A 203 1.10 -26.28 11.11
CA GLN A 203 2.40 -25.87 11.66
C GLN A 203 3.06 -26.99 12.48
N ASN A 204 2.24 -27.74 13.22
CA ASN A 204 2.69 -28.81 14.12
C ASN A 204 2.76 -30.19 13.46
N TYR A 205 2.28 -30.31 12.21
CA TYR A 205 2.26 -31.58 11.50
C TYR A 205 3.68 -32.05 11.15
N ARG A 206 3.98 -33.33 11.45
CA ARG A 206 5.34 -33.92 11.31
C ARG A 206 5.37 -35.22 10.55
N ASN A 207 4.20 -35.86 10.37
CA ASN A 207 4.14 -37.14 9.72
C ASN A 207 4.10 -37.00 8.19
N ASP A 208 4.44 -38.06 7.48
CA ASP A 208 4.17 -38.16 6.06
C ASP A 208 2.68 -38.28 5.79
N VAL A 209 2.28 -38.07 4.55
CA VAL A 209 0.91 -38.27 4.06
C VAL A 209 0.90 -39.34 2.97
N PHE A 210 -0.16 -40.09 2.92
CA PHE A 210 -0.43 -41.01 1.82
C PHE A 210 -1.24 -40.29 0.74
N MET A 211 -0.74 -40.30 -0.47
CA MET A 211 -1.30 -39.60 -1.62
C MET A 211 -1.65 -40.62 -2.72
N THR A 212 -2.92 -40.68 -3.10
CA THR A 212 -3.39 -41.43 -4.26
C THR A 212 -3.73 -40.49 -5.40
N VAL A 213 -3.15 -40.68 -6.56
CA VAL A 213 -3.44 -39.86 -7.75
C VAL A 213 -4.80 -40.24 -8.30
N ASN A 214 -5.72 -39.27 -8.35
CA ASN A 214 -7.05 -39.48 -8.92
C ASN A 214 -7.06 -39.17 -10.42
N GLU A 215 -6.44 -38.06 -10.79
CA GLU A 215 -6.45 -37.55 -12.16
C GLU A 215 -5.20 -36.62 -12.38
N VAL A 216 -4.66 -36.67 -13.57
CA VAL A 216 -3.62 -35.72 -13.97
C VAL A 216 -4.18 -34.81 -15.05
N LYS A 217 -4.02 -33.50 -14.83
CA LYS A 217 -4.48 -32.47 -15.78
C LYS A 217 -3.32 -31.59 -16.24
N THR A 218 -3.26 -31.35 -17.54
CA THR A 218 -2.39 -30.35 -18.12
C THR A 218 -3.21 -29.11 -18.50
N LEU A 219 -2.57 -27.95 -18.40
CA LEU A 219 -3.15 -26.71 -18.91
C LEU A 219 -2.78 -26.61 -20.40
N GLU A 220 -3.73 -26.93 -21.27
CA GLU A 220 -3.61 -26.70 -22.70
C GLU A 220 -3.87 -25.21 -22.98
N PRO A 221 -2.86 -24.44 -23.43
CA PRO A 221 -3.04 -23.02 -23.74
C PRO A 221 -4.11 -22.83 -24.83
N SER A 222 -4.90 -21.77 -24.73
CA SER A 222 -5.80 -21.38 -25.81
C SER A 222 -5.01 -21.03 -27.07
N ASN A 223 -5.59 -21.30 -28.23
CA ASN A 223 -5.01 -20.79 -29.47
C ASN A 223 -4.97 -19.25 -29.45
N ILE A 224 -3.88 -18.70 -30.02
CA ILE A 224 -3.74 -17.25 -30.18
C ILE A 224 -4.48 -16.87 -31.49
N ASP A 225 -5.80 -16.72 -31.37
CA ASP A 225 -6.72 -16.44 -32.46
C ASP A 225 -7.77 -15.40 -32.05
N VAL A 226 -8.67 -15.06 -32.94
CA VAL A 226 -9.74 -14.06 -32.73
C VAL A 226 -10.59 -14.39 -31.50
N VAL A 227 -10.78 -15.67 -31.18
CA VAL A 227 -11.59 -16.06 -30.00
C VAL A 227 -10.87 -15.64 -28.72
N LEU A 228 -9.56 -15.75 -28.64
CA LEU A 228 -8.76 -15.26 -27.52
C LEU A 228 -8.74 -13.74 -27.49
N PHE A 229 -8.58 -13.08 -28.64
CA PHE A 229 -8.56 -11.63 -28.74
C PHE A 229 -9.84 -11.00 -28.23
N ASP A 230 -11.01 -11.55 -28.64
CA ASP A 230 -12.33 -11.10 -28.20
C ASP A 230 -12.55 -11.30 -26.69
N LYS A 231 -11.98 -12.38 -26.12
CA LYS A 231 -12.08 -12.59 -24.68
C LYS A 231 -11.26 -11.58 -23.85
N ILE A 232 -10.16 -11.06 -24.39
CA ILE A 232 -9.25 -10.16 -23.69
C ILE A 232 -9.64 -8.71 -23.90
N TYR A 233 -9.91 -8.31 -25.14
CA TYR A 233 -10.15 -6.91 -25.50
C TYR A 233 -11.61 -6.59 -25.85
N GLY A 234 -12.43 -7.60 -26.02
CA GLY A 234 -13.82 -7.45 -26.48
C GLY A 234 -13.99 -7.75 -27.98
N PRO A 235 -15.23 -8.05 -28.39
CA PRO A 235 -15.53 -8.47 -29.75
C PRO A 235 -15.14 -7.45 -30.81
N GLY A 236 -14.32 -7.88 -31.78
CA GLY A 236 -13.92 -7.08 -32.93
C GLY A 236 -12.82 -6.05 -32.69
N GLU A 237 -12.28 -5.96 -31.47
CA GLU A 237 -11.24 -5.02 -31.09
C GLU A 237 -9.85 -5.36 -31.66
N ALA A 238 -9.59 -6.63 -31.97
CA ALA A 238 -8.42 -7.12 -32.69
C ALA A 238 -8.85 -8.26 -33.62
N LYS A 239 -8.51 -8.17 -34.89
CA LYS A 239 -8.90 -9.14 -35.93
C LYS A 239 -7.72 -9.96 -36.43
N THR A 240 -6.51 -9.43 -36.27
CA THR A 240 -5.29 -10.09 -36.69
C THR A 240 -4.31 -10.21 -35.49
N ILE A 241 -3.33 -11.10 -35.65
CA ILE A 241 -2.30 -11.28 -34.61
C ILE A 241 -1.46 -10.00 -34.46
N GLU A 242 -1.24 -9.25 -35.52
CA GLU A 242 -0.51 -7.99 -35.50
C GLU A 242 -1.27 -6.92 -34.70
N GLU A 243 -2.58 -6.81 -34.90
CA GLU A 243 -3.44 -5.92 -34.12
C GLU A 243 -3.44 -6.30 -32.64
N PHE A 244 -3.53 -7.59 -32.36
CA PHE A 244 -3.44 -8.09 -30.99
C PHE A 244 -2.10 -7.78 -30.32
N ARG A 245 -0.97 -8.04 -31.02
CA ARG A 245 0.38 -7.68 -30.57
C ARG A 245 0.51 -6.19 -30.27
N SER A 246 0.00 -5.35 -31.15
CA SER A 246 0.01 -3.88 -30.96
C SER A 246 -0.75 -3.46 -29.71
N LYS A 247 -1.91 -4.08 -29.43
CA LYS A 247 -2.67 -3.82 -28.19
C LYS A 247 -1.92 -4.30 -26.95
N VAL A 248 -1.32 -5.48 -26.99
CA VAL A 248 -0.48 -6.02 -25.91
C VAL A 248 0.71 -5.10 -25.62
N GLU A 249 1.38 -4.59 -26.66
CA GLU A 249 2.47 -3.63 -26.53
C GLU A 249 1.99 -2.33 -25.88
N GLN A 250 0.84 -1.80 -26.31
CA GLN A 250 0.24 -0.60 -25.71
C GLN A 250 -0.09 -0.80 -24.24
N ASP A 251 -0.62 -1.95 -23.86
CA ASP A 251 -0.98 -2.25 -22.48
C ASP A 251 0.26 -2.44 -21.60
N LEU A 252 1.30 -3.10 -22.11
CA LEU A 252 2.59 -3.18 -21.42
C LEU A 252 3.18 -1.77 -21.19
N ASN A 253 3.16 -0.91 -22.20
CA ASN A 253 3.61 0.48 -22.08
C ASN A 253 2.78 1.25 -21.04
N LYS A 254 1.44 1.09 -21.04
CA LYS A 254 0.58 1.72 -20.02
C LYS A 254 0.88 1.21 -18.61
N MET A 255 1.09 -0.10 -18.46
CA MET A 255 1.41 -0.71 -17.16
C MET A 255 2.71 -0.14 -16.58
N PHE A 256 3.72 0.09 -17.41
CA PHE A 256 4.98 0.66 -16.97
C PHE A 256 4.91 2.15 -16.61
N ASN A 257 3.92 2.89 -17.11
CA ASN A 257 3.84 4.33 -16.89
C ASN A 257 3.78 4.72 -15.41
N VAL A 258 3.12 3.92 -14.58
CA VAL A 258 3.05 4.16 -13.13
C VAL A 258 4.44 4.09 -12.50
N ASP A 259 5.20 3.07 -12.84
CA ASP A 259 6.55 2.90 -12.31
C ASP A 259 7.55 3.89 -12.91
N ILE A 260 7.39 4.24 -14.20
CA ILE A 260 8.17 5.30 -14.87
C ILE A 260 7.99 6.63 -14.12
N ASP A 261 6.74 7.00 -13.85
CA ASP A 261 6.42 8.24 -13.14
C ASP A 261 6.95 8.23 -11.71
N ARG A 262 6.86 7.09 -11.03
CA ARG A 262 7.37 6.90 -9.68
C ARG A 262 8.89 7.02 -9.60
N LEU A 263 9.62 6.42 -10.56
CA LEU A 263 11.07 6.56 -10.69
C LEU A 263 11.46 8.01 -10.98
N LEU A 264 10.75 8.67 -11.89
CA LEU A 264 10.98 10.07 -12.24
C LEU A 264 10.72 10.99 -11.05
N LYS A 265 9.62 10.79 -10.32
CA LYS A 265 9.31 11.56 -9.10
C LYS A 265 10.42 11.42 -8.07
N ASN A 266 10.91 10.20 -7.83
CA ASN A 266 12.00 9.95 -6.90
C ASN A 266 13.30 10.67 -7.31
N GLU A 267 13.64 10.67 -8.59
CA GLU A 267 14.82 11.38 -9.10
C GLU A 267 14.69 12.90 -8.95
N ILE A 268 13.52 13.43 -9.30
CA ILE A 268 13.22 14.87 -9.17
C ILE A 268 13.27 15.28 -7.70
N SER A 269 12.59 14.53 -6.82
CA SER A 269 12.51 14.86 -5.39
C SER A 269 13.90 14.86 -4.74
N LYS A 270 14.69 13.80 -4.93
CA LYS A 270 16.06 13.72 -4.41
C LYS A 270 16.95 14.85 -4.90
N THR A 271 16.84 15.17 -6.19
CA THR A 271 17.65 16.26 -6.79
C THR A 271 17.27 17.62 -6.25
N LEU A 272 15.97 17.92 -6.12
CA LEU A 272 15.48 19.20 -5.60
C LEU A 272 15.79 19.34 -4.11
N ILE A 273 15.55 18.32 -3.30
CA ILE A 273 15.88 18.30 -1.85
C ILE A 273 17.37 18.61 -1.64
N LYS A 274 18.25 17.93 -2.40
CA LYS A 274 19.70 18.15 -2.32
C LYS A 274 20.09 19.56 -2.73
N LYS A 275 19.47 20.10 -3.77
CA LYS A 275 19.78 21.42 -4.32
C LYS A 275 19.29 22.53 -3.41
N LEU A 276 18.07 22.45 -2.92
CA LEU A 276 17.43 23.49 -2.11
C LEU A 276 18.00 23.54 -0.68
N ARG A 277 18.76 22.52 -0.26
CA ARG A 277 19.41 22.44 1.06
C ARG A 277 18.48 22.82 2.22
N ILE A 278 17.26 22.31 2.16
CA ILE A 278 16.21 22.60 3.14
C ILE A 278 16.67 22.11 4.52
N LYS A 279 16.71 23.04 5.50
CA LYS A 279 17.04 22.76 6.89
C LYS A 279 15.76 22.67 7.70
N LEU A 280 15.47 21.50 8.21
CA LEU A 280 14.33 21.27 9.11
C LEU A 280 14.75 21.51 10.57
N PRO A 281 13.81 21.83 11.48
CA PRO A 281 14.03 21.81 12.91
C PRO A 281 14.05 20.37 13.45
N ASP A 282 15.12 19.63 13.12
CA ASP A 282 15.20 18.18 13.31
C ASP A 282 14.98 17.75 14.76
N GLU A 283 15.61 18.47 15.72
CA GLU A 283 15.45 18.17 17.16
C GLU A 283 13.99 18.33 17.63
N PHE A 284 13.33 19.40 17.18
CA PHE A 284 11.92 19.62 17.47
C PHE A 284 11.05 18.51 16.87
N LEU A 285 11.27 18.19 15.61
CA LEU A 285 10.47 17.17 14.90
C LEU A 285 10.58 15.80 15.54
N LYS A 286 11.77 15.40 15.99
CA LYS A 286 11.97 14.14 16.73
C LYS A 286 11.21 14.14 18.05
N LYS A 287 11.23 15.23 18.82
CA LYS A 287 10.44 15.40 20.03
C LYS A 287 8.95 15.33 19.73
N TRP A 288 8.52 16.01 18.66
CA TRP A 288 7.12 16.04 18.26
C TRP A 288 6.59 14.65 17.86
N ILE A 289 7.36 13.87 17.08
CA ILE A 289 7.00 12.51 16.72
C ILE A 289 6.85 11.63 17.97
N LEU A 290 7.79 11.73 18.92
CA LEU A 290 7.71 11.02 20.20
C LEU A 290 6.47 11.39 21.01
N SER A 291 6.11 12.67 21.05
CA SER A 291 4.94 13.14 21.81
C SER A 291 3.62 12.72 21.16
N SER A 292 3.59 12.65 19.83
CA SER A 292 2.40 12.32 19.05
C SER A 292 2.12 10.81 18.98
N ASN A 293 3.15 9.97 19.17
CA ASN A 293 3.02 8.51 19.15
C ASN A 293 3.60 7.91 20.45
N LYS A 294 2.70 7.60 21.39
CA LYS A 294 3.05 7.04 22.71
C LYS A 294 3.75 5.67 22.66
N GLU A 295 3.61 4.94 21.55
CA GLU A 295 4.24 3.62 21.35
C GLU A 295 5.60 3.71 20.66
N ALA A 296 5.94 4.87 20.09
CA ALA A 296 7.20 5.06 19.38
C ALA A 296 8.39 5.09 20.35
N LYS A 297 9.44 4.34 20.03
CA LYS A 297 10.70 4.37 20.76
C LYS A 297 11.67 5.32 20.07
N LYS A 298 12.51 5.98 20.88
CA LYS A 298 13.50 6.94 20.36
C LYS A 298 14.45 6.29 19.33
N GLU A 299 14.84 5.04 19.55
CA GLU A 299 15.73 4.30 18.66
C GLU A 299 15.09 4.04 17.28
N ASP A 300 13.78 3.78 17.24
CA ASP A 300 13.04 3.55 16.00
C ASP A 300 12.89 4.86 15.23
N ILE A 301 12.61 5.96 15.94
CA ILE A 301 12.55 7.30 15.33
C ILE A 301 13.89 7.66 14.72
N ASP A 302 15.01 7.48 15.44
CA ASP A 302 16.34 7.83 14.93
C ASP A 302 16.72 7.04 13.66
N LYS A 303 16.25 5.79 13.52
CA LYS A 303 16.44 4.99 12.30
C LYS A 303 15.62 5.52 11.12
N ASP A 304 14.35 5.84 11.36
CA ASP A 304 13.41 6.18 10.28
C ASP A 304 13.36 7.68 9.99
N TYR A 305 13.98 8.50 10.85
CA TYR A 305 13.93 9.96 10.76
C TYR A 305 14.42 10.51 9.41
N VAL A 306 15.47 9.94 8.85
CA VAL A 306 16.03 10.39 7.57
C VAL A 306 14.96 10.29 6.47
N ARG A 307 14.26 9.16 6.40
CA ARG A 307 13.18 8.94 5.44
C ARG A 307 12.00 9.89 5.68
N TYR A 308 11.62 10.07 6.94
CA TYR A 308 10.60 11.04 7.33
C TYR A 308 10.96 12.47 6.91
N ALA A 309 12.19 12.89 7.22
CA ALA A 309 12.67 14.23 6.89
C ALA A 309 12.73 14.49 5.37
N GLU A 310 13.14 13.49 4.57
CA GLU A 310 13.09 13.57 3.11
C GLU A 310 11.65 13.71 2.61
N GLY A 311 10.72 12.93 3.13
CA GLY A 311 9.29 13.03 2.80
C GLY A 311 8.72 14.42 3.14
N LEU A 312 9.04 14.96 4.33
CA LEU A 312 8.59 16.28 4.74
C LEU A 312 9.19 17.40 3.87
N LYS A 313 10.48 17.31 3.52
CA LYS A 313 11.10 18.25 2.60
C LYS A 313 10.42 18.26 1.23
N TRP A 314 10.10 17.07 0.72
CA TRP A 314 9.37 16.95 -0.53
C TRP A 314 7.97 17.56 -0.44
N GLN A 315 7.23 17.28 0.62
CA GLN A 315 5.92 17.87 0.86
C GLN A 315 5.95 19.41 0.92
N LEU A 316 6.99 19.98 1.52
CA LEU A 316 7.17 21.43 1.54
C LEU A 316 7.41 22.01 0.12
N ILE A 317 8.16 21.30 -0.72
CA ILE A 317 8.36 21.67 -2.13
C ILE A 317 7.04 21.56 -2.91
N GLU A 318 6.29 20.49 -2.75
CA GLU A 318 4.98 20.29 -3.38
C GLU A 318 4.00 21.40 -3.01
N ASN A 319 3.87 21.71 -1.72
CA ASN A 319 3.01 22.79 -1.23
C ASN A 319 3.39 24.15 -1.83
N LEU A 320 4.69 24.38 -1.99
CA LEU A 320 5.18 25.62 -2.61
C LEU A 320 4.85 25.68 -4.10
N ILE A 321 4.95 24.57 -4.84
CA ILE A 321 4.52 24.48 -6.24
C ILE A 321 3.03 24.71 -6.35
N ILE A 322 2.23 24.05 -5.54
CA ILE A 322 0.78 24.19 -5.51
C ILE A 322 0.39 25.66 -5.31
N LYS A 323 1.01 26.31 -4.33
CA LYS A 323 0.78 27.73 -4.03
C LYS A 323 1.20 28.64 -5.18
N ASN A 324 2.42 28.49 -5.68
CA ASN A 324 3.00 29.38 -6.72
C ASN A 324 2.29 29.24 -8.07
N GLN A 325 1.82 28.04 -8.40
CA GLN A 325 1.10 27.76 -9.65
C GLN A 325 -0.42 27.86 -9.48
N ASN A 326 -0.90 28.22 -8.28
CA ASN A 326 -2.33 28.32 -7.97
C ASN A 326 -3.11 27.05 -8.38
N LEU A 327 -2.50 25.87 -8.17
CA LEU A 327 -3.14 24.61 -8.47
C LEU A 327 -4.34 24.40 -7.53
N LYS A 328 -5.47 24.06 -8.10
CA LYS A 328 -6.71 23.83 -7.36
C LYS A 328 -7.33 22.50 -7.79
N VAL A 329 -8.02 21.88 -6.87
CA VAL A 329 -8.85 20.71 -7.12
C VAL A 329 -10.29 21.10 -6.78
N ASP A 330 -11.19 20.93 -7.71
CA ASP A 330 -12.62 21.16 -7.48
C ASP A 330 -13.37 19.85 -7.18
N GLY A 331 -14.61 19.97 -6.75
CA GLY A 331 -15.40 18.81 -6.33
C GLY A 331 -15.74 17.86 -7.48
N GLU A 332 -15.83 18.37 -8.71
CA GLU A 332 -16.12 17.56 -9.90
C GLU A 332 -14.91 16.71 -10.28
N GLU A 333 -13.73 17.32 -10.28
CA GLU A 333 -12.47 16.62 -10.52
C GLU A 333 -12.21 15.56 -9.46
N LEU A 334 -12.45 15.90 -8.17
CA LEU A 334 -12.32 14.96 -7.05
C LEU A 334 -13.25 13.74 -7.23
N LEU A 335 -14.49 13.97 -7.59
CA LEU A 335 -15.47 12.91 -7.84
C LEU A 335 -15.05 12.02 -9.01
N LYS A 336 -14.68 12.64 -10.14
CA LYS A 336 -14.26 11.92 -11.34
C LYS A 336 -13.02 11.06 -11.07
N PHE A 337 -12.00 11.63 -10.44
CA PHE A 337 -10.79 10.90 -10.10
C PHE A 337 -11.08 9.72 -9.16
N THR A 338 -12.00 9.89 -8.20
CA THR A 338 -12.41 8.81 -7.30
C THR A 338 -13.11 7.69 -8.07
N MET A 339 -13.98 8.02 -9.01
CA MET A 339 -14.65 7.04 -9.88
C MET A 339 -13.63 6.27 -10.73
N ASP A 340 -12.67 6.97 -11.34
CA ASP A 340 -11.60 6.36 -12.14
C ASP A 340 -10.72 5.41 -11.30
N LEU A 341 -10.35 5.83 -10.09
CA LEU A 341 -9.58 5.02 -9.14
C LEU A 341 -10.32 3.74 -8.78
N MET A 342 -11.61 3.83 -8.48
CA MET A 342 -12.45 2.68 -8.17
C MET A 342 -12.65 1.78 -9.38
N GLY A 343 -12.90 2.33 -10.56
CA GLY A 343 -13.02 1.57 -11.80
C GLY A 343 -11.79 0.74 -12.09
N ASN A 344 -10.60 1.34 -11.95
CA ASN A 344 -9.33 0.64 -12.10
C ASN A 344 -9.16 -0.50 -11.08
N GLN A 345 -9.65 -0.31 -9.85
CA GLN A 345 -9.58 -1.32 -8.81
C GLN A 345 -10.49 -2.52 -9.14
N TYR A 346 -11.70 -2.30 -9.66
CA TYR A 346 -12.56 -3.38 -10.14
C TYR A 346 -11.88 -4.21 -11.23
N VAL A 347 -11.26 -3.54 -12.21
CA VAL A 347 -10.50 -4.21 -13.29
C VAL A 347 -9.35 -5.04 -12.72
N GLN A 348 -8.61 -4.48 -11.77
CA GLN A 348 -7.46 -5.16 -11.14
C GLN A 348 -7.87 -6.46 -10.42
N TYR A 349 -9.05 -6.47 -9.79
CA TYR A 349 -9.60 -7.66 -9.13
C TYR A 349 -10.36 -8.60 -10.09
N GLY A 350 -10.35 -8.31 -11.39
CA GLY A 350 -11.08 -9.12 -12.38
C GLY A 350 -12.60 -9.05 -12.24
N MET A 351 -13.11 -8.00 -11.61
CA MET A 351 -14.53 -7.75 -11.43
C MET A 351 -15.09 -6.86 -12.55
N MET A 352 -16.37 -7.01 -12.84
CA MET A 352 -17.06 -6.10 -13.77
C MET A 352 -17.15 -4.71 -13.14
N ILE A 353 -16.87 -3.68 -13.96
CA ILE A 353 -17.04 -2.30 -13.54
C ILE A 353 -18.57 -2.06 -13.38
N PRO A 354 -19.03 -1.55 -12.22
CA PRO A 354 -20.42 -1.17 -12.03
C PRO A 354 -20.87 -0.09 -13.02
N SER A 355 -22.19 0.13 -13.12
CA SER A 355 -22.70 1.24 -13.90
C SER A 355 -22.15 2.59 -13.41
N GLU A 356 -22.07 3.57 -14.30
CA GLU A 356 -21.56 4.91 -13.96
C GLU A 356 -22.31 5.52 -12.76
N GLU A 357 -23.63 5.29 -12.68
CA GLU A 357 -24.47 5.79 -11.60
C GLU A 357 -24.13 5.12 -10.25
N GLU A 358 -23.91 3.81 -10.24
CA GLU A 358 -23.50 3.07 -9.03
C GLU A 358 -22.09 3.45 -8.59
N LEU A 359 -21.17 3.60 -9.55
CA LEU A 359 -19.80 4.03 -9.30
C LEU A 359 -19.78 5.43 -8.69
N LYS A 360 -20.61 6.35 -9.21
CA LYS A 360 -20.78 7.71 -8.69
C LYS A 360 -21.30 7.72 -7.26
N LYS A 361 -22.35 6.93 -6.98
CA LYS A 361 -22.91 6.82 -5.60
C LYS A 361 -21.86 6.29 -4.62
N THR A 362 -21.10 5.29 -5.03
CA THR A 362 -20.06 4.71 -4.19
C THR A 362 -18.90 5.69 -3.97
N ALA A 363 -18.47 6.40 -5.02
CA ALA A 363 -17.46 7.45 -4.92
C ALA A 363 -17.88 8.58 -3.96
N GLN A 364 -19.14 9.03 -4.04
CA GLN A 364 -19.69 10.03 -3.11
C GLN A 364 -19.67 9.54 -1.65
N LYS A 365 -19.97 8.26 -1.43
CA LYS A 365 -19.88 7.65 -0.09
C LYS A 365 -18.44 7.62 0.43
N VAL A 366 -17.46 7.28 -0.41
CA VAL A 366 -16.03 7.33 -0.04
C VAL A 366 -15.63 8.76 0.33
N LEU A 367 -16.02 9.74 -0.49
CA LEU A 367 -15.69 11.15 -0.28
C LEU A 367 -16.43 11.79 0.91
N SER A 368 -17.48 11.15 1.43
CA SER A 368 -18.13 11.60 2.68
C SER A 368 -17.26 11.33 3.92
N ASN A 369 -16.28 10.48 3.83
CA ASN A 369 -15.24 10.30 4.85
C ASN A 369 -14.13 11.33 4.61
N ASN A 370 -13.95 12.25 5.58
CA ASN A 370 -12.99 13.35 5.45
C ASN A 370 -11.54 12.87 5.27
N ASP A 371 -11.14 11.76 5.90
CA ASP A 371 -9.78 11.23 5.80
C ASP A 371 -9.53 10.62 4.42
N GLU A 372 -10.49 9.88 3.87
CA GLU A 372 -10.39 9.34 2.52
C GLU A 372 -10.43 10.46 1.46
N ALA A 373 -11.33 11.44 1.62
CA ALA A 373 -11.39 12.60 0.73
C ALA A 373 -10.06 13.37 0.72
N ARG A 374 -9.42 13.54 1.88
CA ARG A 374 -8.09 14.18 1.99
C ARG A 374 -7.03 13.38 1.25
N LYS A 375 -6.95 12.06 1.46
CA LYS A 375 -5.99 11.19 0.77
C LYS A 375 -6.14 11.27 -0.77
N ILE A 376 -7.38 11.21 -1.25
CA ILE A 376 -7.66 11.29 -2.70
C ILE A 376 -7.29 12.67 -3.24
N ASN A 377 -7.62 13.73 -2.50
CA ASN A 377 -7.23 15.09 -2.86
C ASN A 377 -5.71 15.25 -2.96
N ASP A 378 -4.97 14.70 -2.01
CA ASP A 378 -3.50 14.71 -2.03
C ASP A 378 -2.94 13.94 -3.25
N MET A 379 -3.57 12.81 -3.64
CA MET A 379 -3.20 12.08 -4.86
C MET A 379 -3.41 12.95 -6.13
N ILE A 380 -4.47 13.75 -6.20
CA ILE A 380 -4.72 14.65 -7.33
C ILE A 380 -3.68 15.77 -7.36
N TYR A 381 -3.38 16.37 -6.21
CA TYR A 381 -2.33 17.39 -6.14
C TYR A 381 -0.97 16.84 -6.54
N ASP A 382 -0.60 15.65 -6.07
CA ASP A 382 0.63 14.97 -6.48
C ASP A 382 0.71 14.79 -7.99
N LYS A 383 -0.38 14.34 -8.61
CA LYS A 383 -0.49 14.22 -10.06
C LYS A 383 -0.30 15.56 -10.77
N LYS A 384 -0.99 16.62 -10.32
CA LYS A 384 -0.88 17.96 -10.90
C LYS A 384 0.53 18.55 -10.77
N VAL A 385 1.16 18.35 -9.62
CA VAL A 385 2.56 18.77 -9.39
C VAL A 385 3.50 18.02 -10.33
N MET A 386 3.32 16.73 -10.52
CA MET A 386 4.15 15.95 -11.45
C MET A 386 3.92 16.35 -12.90
N GLU A 387 2.68 16.63 -13.31
CA GLU A 387 2.38 17.15 -14.65
C GLU A 387 3.05 18.51 -14.91
N TYR A 388 2.98 19.42 -13.93
CA TYR A 388 3.68 20.71 -14.01
C TYR A 388 5.20 20.52 -14.11
N LEU A 389 5.79 19.64 -13.29
CA LEU A 389 7.23 19.37 -13.30
C LEU A 389 7.67 18.73 -14.62
N LYS A 390 6.87 17.84 -15.20
CA LYS A 390 7.16 17.20 -16.50
C LYS A 390 7.24 18.22 -17.65
N VAL A 391 6.42 19.28 -17.60
CA VAL A 391 6.44 20.34 -18.61
C VAL A 391 7.56 21.36 -18.36
N THR A 392 7.86 21.66 -17.10
CA THR A 392 8.80 22.71 -16.71
C THR A 392 10.26 22.25 -16.72
N LEU A 393 10.50 21.00 -16.36
CA LEU A 393 11.86 20.45 -16.23
C LEU A 393 12.37 19.84 -17.53
N LYS A 394 13.68 19.88 -17.72
CA LYS A 394 14.33 19.22 -18.84
C LYS A 394 14.48 17.73 -18.56
N ILE A 395 13.56 16.93 -19.11
CA ILE A 395 13.52 15.46 -18.95
C ILE A 395 14.11 14.80 -20.21
N ASN A 396 15.06 13.89 -19.99
CA ASN A 396 15.62 13.06 -21.05
C ASN A 396 15.18 11.61 -20.88
N ASP A 397 14.60 11.05 -21.93
CA ASP A 397 14.25 9.64 -21.95
C ASP A 397 15.48 8.76 -22.09
N LYS A 398 15.58 7.76 -21.24
CA LYS A 398 16.62 6.74 -21.30
C LYS A 398 15.99 5.36 -21.34
N PHE A 399 16.02 4.74 -22.51
CA PHE A 399 15.54 3.37 -22.68
C PHE A 399 16.55 2.38 -22.12
N ILE A 400 16.07 1.48 -21.23
CA ILE A 400 16.86 0.44 -20.59
C ILE A 400 16.19 -0.93 -20.77
N ALA A 401 16.93 -2.01 -20.54
CA ALA A 401 16.37 -3.35 -20.56
C ALA A 401 15.30 -3.50 -19.48
N HIS A 402 14.29 -4.33 -19.73
CA HIS A 402 13.18 -4.56 -18.80
C HIS A 402 13.69 -5.05 -17.44
N GLU A 403 14.68 -5.95 -17.42
CA GLU A 403 15.27 -6.48 -16.19
C GLU A 403 15.95 -5.37 -15.34
N ASP A 404 16.63 -4.43 -15.99
CA ASP A 404 17.27 -3.29 -15.32
C ASP A 404 16.23 -2.31 -14.80
N PHE A 405 15.14 -2.13 -15.55
CA PHE A 405 14.00 -1.31 -15.09
C PHE A 405 13.35 -1.89 -13.84
N THR A 406 13.05 -3.20 -13.87
CA THR A 406 12.45 -3.91 -12.73
C THR A 406 13.34 -3.84 -11.47
N LYS A 407 14.67 -3.96 -11.63
CA LYS A 407 15.61 -3.77 -10.50
C LYS A 407 15.52 -2.37 -9.92
N LYS A 408 15.46 -1.33 -10.75
CA LYS A 408 15.32 0.06 -10.27
C LYS A 408 14.01 0.30 -9.54
N VAL A 409 12.92 -0.30 -10.01
CA VAL A 409 11.63 -0.24 -9.32
C VAL A 409 11.68 -0.97 -7.97
N ALA A 410 12.34 -2.12 -7.91
CA ALA A 410 12.51 -2.87 -6.67
C ALA A 410 13.36 -2.11 -5.62
N GLU A 411 14.39 -1.38 -6.05
CA GLU A 411 15.22 -0.52 -5.20
C GLU A 411 14.43 0.65 -4.56
N LEU A 412 13.33 1.09 -5.18
CA LEU A 412 12.45 2.12 -4.59
C LEU A 412 11.58 1.59 -3.46
N ASN A 413 11.38 0.29 -3.38
CA ASN A 413 10.50 -0.37 -2.40
C ASN A 413 11.26 -0.81 -1.13
N GLN A 414 12.59 -0.70 -1.13
CA GLN A 414 13.47 -0.97 0.02
C GLN A 414 13.72 0.32 0.82
#